data_b14528b1dd1f92801f10b34c6776674d
#
_entry.id   b14528b1dd1f92801f10b34c6776674d
#
_cell.length_a   1.000
_cell.length_b   1.000
_cell.length_c   1.000
_cell.angle_alpha   90.00
_cell.angle_beta   90.00
_cell.angle_gamma   90.00
#
_symmetry.space_group_name_H-M   'P 1'
#
loop_
_entity.id
_entity.type
_entity.pdbx_description
1 polymer ?
#
loop_
_entity_poly.entity_id
_entity_poly.type
_entity_poly.pdbx_seq_one_letter_code
_entity_poly.pdbx_strand_id
1 'polypeptide(L)'
;MIRLDKYLADVGAATRREAKLLIRAGRVTVNGAPASAPEEKVDPASAEICLDGARLCYSRFHYYMMDKPPGVLTATEDRDQKTVLDLLPPELRRSGLVPAGRLDKDTTGLLLLTDDGDYVHRVISPKNHVPKVYLAQTDGLPTQADVERFAQGVVLGDGTQCMPAKLELLPQCSSCRVTVFEGKYHMVKRMLAGCGTPVLTLRRLSIGALELDKSLGLGEFRALSEEEARRVFLVK
;
A
#
# COMPACT_ATOMS: atom_id res chain seq x y z
N MET A 1 -23.10 -2.49 -14.93
CA MET A 1 -24.29 -3.04 -14.23
C MET A 1 -23.88 -4.21 -13.36
N ILE A 2 -24.09 -4.15 -12.05
CA ILE A 2 -23.85 -5.22 -11.06
C ILE A 2 -25.13 -5.49 -10.26
N ARG A 3 -25.22 -6.65 -9.63
CA ARG A 3 -26.34 -6.98 -8.75
C ARG A 3 -26.28 -6.14 -7.47
N LEU A 4 -27.42 -5.72 -6.96
CA LEU A 4 -27.53 -4.88 -5.76
C LEU A 4 -26.98 -5.59 -4.50
N ASP A 5 -27.22 -6.91 -4.35
CA ASP A 5 -26.64 -7.71 -3.27
C ASP A 5 -25.11 -7.74 -3.32
N LYS A 6 -24.52 -7.72 -4.53
CA LYS A 6 -23.08 -7.61 -4.73
C LYS A 6 -22.58 -6.19 -4.42
N TYR A 7 -23.30 -5.15 -4.89
CA TYR A 7 -22.96 -3.76 -4.58
C TYR A 7 -22.79 -3.53 -3.08
N LEU A 8 -23.78 -3.96 -2.28
CA LEU A 8 -23.75 -3.81 -0.80
C LEU A 8 -22.56 -4.57 -0.18
N ALA A 9 -22.20 -5.72 -0.74
CA ALA A 9 -21.05 -6.48 -0.26
C ALA A 9 -19.73 -5.81 -0.67
N ASP A 10 -19.63 -5.32 -1.90
CA ASP A 10 -18.42 -4.67 -2.43
C ASP A 10 -18.09 -3.37 -1.65
N VAL A 11 -19.11 -2.60 -1.25
CA VAL A 11 -18.91 -1.39 -0.42
C VAL A 11 -18.71 -1.69 1.06
N GLY A 12 -18.77 -2.96 1.47
CA GLY A 12 -18.58 -3.37 2.86
C GLY A 12 -19.74 -3.05 3.80
N ALA A 13 -20.90 -2.69 3.26
CA ALA A 13 -22.09 -2.39 4.05
C ALA A 13 -22.71 -3.65 4.69
N ALA A 14 -22.55 -4.83 4.05
CA ALA A 14 -23.06 -6.10 4.53
C ALA A 14 -22.42 -7.26 3.76
N THR A 15 -22.45 -8.48 4.30
CA THR A 15 -22.18 -9.69 3.51
C THR A 15 -23.28 -9.88 2.46
N ARG A 16 -23.01 -10.63 1.37
CA ARG A 16 -24.06 -10.93 0.36
C ARG A 16 -25.32 -11.57 0.94
N ARG A 17 -25.18 -12.35 2.03
CA ARG A 17 -26.31 -12.96 2.74
C ARG A 17 -27.13 -11.90 3.49
N GLU A 18 -26.46 -11.06 4.23
CA GLU A 18 -27.10 -9.95 4.99
C GLU A 18 -27.71 -8.92 4.04
N ALA A 19 -27.03 -8.57 2.95
CA ALA A 19 -27.55 -7.66 1.92
C ALA A 19 -28.92 -8.09 1.39
N LYS A 20 -29.14 -9.40 1.16
CA LYS A 20 -30.44 -9.92 0.76
C LYS A 20 -31.53 -9.69 1.81
N LEU A 21 -31.18 -9.80 3.09
CA LEU A 21 -32.13 -9.54 4.19
C LEU A 21 -32.45 -8.06 4.30
N LEU A 22 -31.43 -7.18 4.21
CA LEU A 22 -31.60 -5.74 4.24
C LEU A 22 -32.48 -5.21 3.10
N ILE A 23 -32.27 -5.71 1.89
CA ILE A 23 -33.07 -5.35 0.72
C ILE A 23 -34.52 -5.79 0.90
N ARG A 24 -34.75 -7.04 1.31
CA ARG A 24 -36.10 -7.57 1.56
C ARG A 24 -36.84 -6.84 2.70
N ALA A 25 -36.10 -6.32 3.68
CA ALA A 25 -36.63 -5.52 4.78
C ALA A 25 -36.92 -4.05 4.38
N GLY A 26 -36.71 -3.67 3.11
CA GLY A 26 -36.98 -2.32 2.60
C GLY A 26 -35.99 -1.25 3.11
N ARG A 27 -34.86 -1.65 3.68
CA ARG A 27 -33.85 -0.73 4.23
C ARG A 27 -32.92 -0.12 3.18
N VAL A 28 -32.97 -0.65 1.93
CA VAL A 28 -32.13 -0.20 0.83
C VAL A 28 -32.97 0.53 -0.20
N THR A 29 -32.53 1.71 -0.61
CA THR A 29 -33.14 2.47 -1.70
C THR A 29 -32.18 2.60 -2.88
N VAL A 30 -32.74 2.63 -4.09
CA VAL A 30 -32.06 2.87 -5.35
C VAL A 30 -32.71 4.08 -6.01
N ASN A 31 -31.95 5.16 -6.22
CA ASN A 31 -32.44 6.44 -6.78
C ASN A 31 -33.68 6.97 -6.05
N GLY A 32 -33.68 6.86 -4.72
CA GLY A 32 -34.76 7.34 -3.86
C GLY A 32 -35.95 6.39 -3.71
N ALA A 33 -36.06 5.31 -4.49
CA ALA A 33 -37.12 4.30 -4.38
C ALA A 33 -36.63 3.04 -3.63
N PRO A 34 -37.52 2.35 -2.86
CA PRO A 34 -37.15 1.06 -2.27
C PRO A 34 -36.68 0.06 -3.33
N ALA A 35 -35.60 -0.64 -3.04
CA ALA A 35 -35.06 -1.65 -3.94
C ALA A 35 -36.05 -2.78 -4.18
N SER A 36 -36.19 -3.21 -5.42
CA SER A 36 -37.19 -4.21 -5.83
C SER A 36 -36.79 -5.64 -5.45
N ALA A 37 -35.51 -5.98 -5.59
CA ALA A 37 -35.00 -7.32 -5.31
C ALA A 37 -33.47 -7.31 -5.12
N PRO A 38 -32.89 -8.32 -4.40
CA PRO A 38 -31.44 -8.47 -4.27
C PRO A 38 -30.71 -8.63 -5.62
N GLU A 39 -31.40 -9.16 -6.62
CA GLU A 39 -30.90 -9.41 -7.97
C GLU A 39 -30.98 -8.18 -8.88
N GLU A 40 -31.63 -7.13 -8.47
CA GLU A 40 -31.74 -5.86 -9.21
C GLU A 40 -30.33 -5.42 -9.70
N LYS A 41 -30.28 -5.06 -10.98
CA LYS A 41 -29.03 -4.62 -11.61
C LYS A 41 -28.93 -3.11 -11.54
N VAL A 42 -27.91 -2.63 -10.87
CA VAL A 42 -27.62 -1.21 -10.72
C VAL A 42 -26.32 -0.85 -11.44
N ASP A 43 -26.22 0.38 -11.90
CA ASP A 43 -24.97 0.92 -12.42
C ASP A 43 -24.21 1.62 -11.29
N PRO A 44 -23.05 1.10 -10.86
CA PRO A 44 -22.31 1.69 -9.75
C PRO A 44 -21.85 3.14 -9.98
N ALA A 45 -21.75 3.56 -11.25
CA ALA A 45 -21.28 4.89 -11.60
C ALA A 45 -22.36 5.96 -11.48
N SER A 46 -23.64 5.58 -11.65
CA SER A 46 -24.76 6.53 -11.76
C SER A 46 -25.88 6.31 -10.74
N ALA A 47 -26.02 5.09 -10.20
CA ALA A 47 -27.08 4.81 -9.22
C ALA A 47 -26.75 5.37 -7.84
N GLU A 48 -27.70 6.12 -7.27
CA GLU A 48 -27.66 6.51 -5.88
C GLU A 48 -28.26 5.40 -5.02
N ILE A 49 -27.42 4.77 -4.19
CA ILE A 49 -27.83 3.67 -3.32
C ILE A 49 -27.65 4.12 -1.87
N CYS A 50 -28.75 4.00 -1.09
CA CYS A 50 -28.72 4.30 0.34
C CYS A 50 -29.10 3.06 1.16
N LEU A 51 -28.49 2.91 2.31
CA LEU A 51 -28.87 1.98 3.38
C LEU A 51 -29.32 2.80 4.59
N ASP A 52 -30.54 2.60 5.05
CA ASP A 52 -31.14 3.37 6.16
C ASP A 52 -31.03 4.89 5.96
N GLY A 53 -31.14 5.36 4.73
CA GLY A 53 -31.01 6.78 4.36
C GLY A 53 -29.55 7.27 4.21
N ALA A 54 -28.57 6.48 4.61
CA ALA A 54 -27.16 6.83 4.41
C ALA A 54 -26.70 6.41 3.00
N ARG A 55 -26.17 7.37 2.22
CA ARG A 55 -25.66 7.13 0.87
C ARG A 55 -24.41 6.25 0.91
N LEU A 56 -24.40 5.19 0.11
CA LEU A 56 -23.25 4.32 -0.08
C LEU A 56 -22.46 4.75 -1.31
N CYS A 57 -21.16 4.91 -1.15
CA CYS A 57 -20.25 5.21 -2.25
C CYS A 57 -19.62 3.90 -2.77
N TYR A 58 -19.83 3.58 -4.05
CA TYR A 58 -19.21 2.42 -4.67
C TYR A 58 -17.73 2.70 -4.95
N SER A 59 -16.88 1.81 -4.49
CA SER A 59 -15.52 1.69 -4.97
C SER A 59 -15.31 0.29 -5.50
N ARG A 60 -14.84 0.19 -6.74
CA ARG A 60 -14.53 -1.11 -7.35
C ARG A 60 -13.37 -1.79 -6.64
N PHE A 61 -12.41 -1.00 -6.19
CA PHE A 61 -11.21 -1.45 -5.50
C PHE A 61 -11.02 -0.69 -4.20
N HIS A 62 -10.34 -1.32 -3.27
CA HIS A 62 -10.02 -0.77 -1.96
C HIS A 62 -8.54 -0.53 -1.86
N TYR A 63 -8.17 0.61 -1.29
CA TYR A 63 -6.78 1.00 -1.09
C TYR A 63 -6.60 1.39 0.37
N TYR A 64 -5.59 0.84 1.02
CA TYR A 64 -5.23 1.18 2.39
C TYR A 64 -3.77 1.56 2.46
N MET A 65 -3.47 2.57 3.26
CA MET A 65 -2.13 2.93 3.70
C MET A 65 -1.93 2.38 5.11
N MET A 66 -0.82 1.72 5.34
CA MET A 66 -0.41 1.24 6.66
C MET A 66 0.98 1.77 7.00
N ASP A 67 1.18 2.19 8.24
CA ASP A 67 2.52 2.33 8.81
C ASP A 67 2.98 0.97 9.32
N LYS A 68 3.66 0.19 8.46
CA LYS A 68 4.06 -1.17 8.80
C LYS A 68 5.00 -1.18 10.01
N PRO A 69 4.68 -1.92 11.08
CA PRO A 69 5.59 -2.08 12.23
C PRO A 69 6.72 -3.06 11.91
N PRO A 70 7.81 -3.06 12.71
CA PRO A 70 8.82 -4.09 12.64
C PRO A 70 8.28 -5.43 13.15
N GLY A 71 8.93 -6.53 12.81
CA GLY A 71 8.60 -7.87 13.31
C GLY A 71 7.44 -8.58 12.60
N VAL A 72 6.79 -7.92 11.62
CA VAL A 72 5.64 -8.44 10.88
C VAL A 72 6.01 -8.69 9.42
N LEU A 73 5.56 -9.82 8.86
CA LEU A 73 5.83 -10.18 7.46
C LEU A 73 4.94 -9.41 6.48
N THR A 74 5.50 -8.99 5.36
CA THR A 74 4.73 -8.49 4.22
C THR A 74 4.28 -9.65 3.35
N ALA A 75 3.23 -10.31 3.79
CA ALA A 75 2.61 -11.46 3.14
C ALA A 75 1.09 -11.42 3.38
N THR A 76 0.33 -12.20 2.61
CA THR A 76 -1.11 -12.37 2.80
C THR A 76 -1.42 -13.33 3.93
N GLU A 77 -0.62 -14.37 4.06
CA GLU A 77 -0.71 -15.37 5.13
C GLU A 77 0.67 -15.97 5.39
N ASP A 78 0.87 -16.46 6.58
CA ASP A 78 2.03 -17.27 7.00
C ASP A 78 1.59 -18.20 8.12
N ARG A 79 2.19 -19.41 8.20
CA ARG A 79 1.80 -20.43 9.19
C ARG A 79 2.28 -20.12 10.59
N ASP A 80 3.47 -19.54 10.70
CA ASP A 80 4.21 -19.40 11.95
C ASP A 80 4.37 -17.95 12.41
N GLN A 81 4.20 -16.99 11.50
CA GLN A 81 4.52 -15.60 11.75
C GLN A 81 3.36 -14.68 11.39
N LYS A 82 3.21 -13.63 12.20
CA LYS A 82 2.22 -12.58 11.96
C LYS A 82 2.50 -11.83 10.69
N THR A 83 1.46 -11.61 9.88
CA THR A 83 1.52 -10.88 8.61
C THR A 83 0.89 -9.50 8.73
N VAL A 84 1.09 -8.66 7.72
CA VAL A 84 0.47 -7.32 7.66
C VAL A 84 -1.05 -7.38 7.57
N LEU A 85 -1.62 -8.47 7.00
CA LEU A 85 -3.08 -8.64 6.98
C LEU A 85 -3.65 -9.00 8.35
N ASP A 86 -2.86 -9.63 9.22
CA ASP A 86 -3.28 -9.95 10.60
C ASP A 86 -3.40 -8.70 11.49
N LEU A 87 -2.90 -7.55 11.04
CA LEU A 87 -3.06 -6.27 11.71
C LEU A 87 -4.41 -5.61 11.39
N LEU A 88 -5.07 -6.03 10.30
CA LEU A 88 -6.38 -5.51 9.92
C LEU A 88 -7.49 -6.19 10.72
N PRO A 89 -8.60 -5.49 11.03
CA PRO A 89 -9.79 -6.11 11.58
C PRO A 89 -10.37 -7.14 10.59
N PRO A 90 -11.02 -8.21 11.10
CA PRO A 90 -11.55 -9.28 10.25
C PRO A 90 -12.45 -8.79 9.11
N GLU A 91 -13.22 -7.74 9.35
CA GLU A 91 -14.16 -7.15 8.39
C GLU A 91 -13.46 -6.56 7.16
N LEU A 92 -12.20 -6.13 7.33
CA LEU A 92 -11.37 -5.57 6.26
C LEU A 92 -10.47 -6.60 5.58
N ARG A 93 -10.35 -7.81 6.12
CA ARG A 93 -9.59 -8.90 5.50
C ARG A 93 -10.35 -9.48 4.31
N ARG A 94 -10.41 -8.72 3.23
CA ARG A 94 -11.18 -9.09 2.03
C ARG A 94 -10.44 -10.12 1.21
N SER A 95 -11.20 -10.97 0.51
CA SER A 95 -10.65 -11.83 -0.53
C SER A 95 -9.97 -10.96 -1.60
N GLY A 96 -8.73 -11.30 -1.93
CA GLY A 96 -7.94 -10.56 -2.93
C GLY A 96 -7.15 -9.36 -2.39
N LEU A 97 -7.30 -8.97 -1.12
CA LEU A 97 -6.48 -7.90 -0.54
C LEU A 97 -5.03 -8.38 -0.38
N VAL A 98 -4.11 -7.67 -1.02
CA VAL A 98 -2.68 -8.00 -1.03
C VAL A 98 -1.81 -6.75 -0.84
N PRO A 99 -0.58 -6.89 -0.34
CA PRO A 99 0.36 -5.78 -0.28
C PRO A 99 0.87 -5.39 -1.68
N ALA A 100 0.84 -4.10 -2.01
CA ALA A 100 1.43 -3.55 -3.23
C ALA A 100 2.94 -3.31 -3.05
N GLY A 101 3.69 -4.40 -3.15
CA GLY A 101 5.12 -4.47 -2.87
C GLY A 101 5.41 -4.95 -1.45
N ARG A 102 6.68 -5.13 -1.15
CA ARG A 102 7.14 -5.71 0.11
C ARG A 102 8.06 -4.78 0.87
N LEU A 103 8.03 -4.90 2.19
CA LEU A 103 9.04 -4.41 3.12
C LEU A 103 9.60 -5.63 3.87
N ASP A 104 10.87 -5.58 4.21
CA ASP A 104 11.49 -6.61 5.04
C ASP A 104 10.82 -6.65 6.41
N LYS A 105 11.00 -7.75 7.14
CA LYS A 105 10.37 -7.96 8.46
C LYS A 105 10.68 -6.84 9.45
N ASP A 106 11.91 -6.35 9.46
CA ASP A 106 12.41 -5.28 10.33
C ASP A 106 12.28 -3.87 9.74
N THR A 107 11.95 -3.74 8.44
CA THR A 107 11.72 -2.45 7.79
C THR A 107 10.33 -1.93 8.11
N THR A 108 10.23 -0.64 8.43
CA THR A 108 8.99 0.04 8.82
C THR A 108 8.50 1.01 7.74
N GLY A 109 7.33 1.60 7.97
CA GLY A 109 6.83 2.73 7.18
C GLY A 109 5.77 2.37 6.15
N LEU A 110 5.63 3.19 5.14
CA LEU A 110 4.53 3.14 4.17
C LEU A 110 4.42 1.79 3.47
N LEU A 111 3.35 1.09 3.72
CA LEU A 111 2.91 -0.08 2.97
C LEU A 111 1.50 0.17 2.43
N LEU A 112 1.28 -0.20 1.18
CA LEU A 112 -0.04 -0.16 0.55
C LEU A 112 -0.64 -1.55 0.48
N LEU A 113 -1.92 -1.64 0.78
CA LEU A 113 -2.72 -2.87 0.66
C LEU A 113 -3.89 -2.58 -0.28
N THR A 114 -4.20 -3.49 -1.20
CA THR A 114 -5.30 -3.31 -2.16
C THR A 114 -5.75 -4.64 -2.75
N ASP A 115 -6.98 -4.68 -3.25
CA ASP A 115 -7.55 -5.76 -4.05
C ASP A 115 -7.49 -5.48 -5.57
N ASP A 116 -6.79 -4.39 -5.98
CA ASP A 116 -6.53 -4.02 -7.38
C ASP A 116 -5.20 -4.63 -7.86
N GLY A 117 -5.26 -5.78 -8.53
CA GLY A 117 -4.08 -6.47 -9.05
C GLY A 117 -3.31 -5.66 -10.10
N ASP A 118 -4.00 -4.89 -10.94
CA ASP A 118 -3.36 -4.04 -11.96
C ASP A 118 -2.58 -2.90 -11.29
N TYR A 119 -3.15 -2.31 -10.24
CA TYR A 119 -2.46 -1.31 -9.43
C TYR A 119 -1.21 -1.89 -8.78
N VAL A 120 -1.31 -3.07 -8.15
CA VAL A 120 -0.15 -3.76 -7.56
C VAL A 120 0.95 -3.94 -8.59
N HIS A 121 0.62 -4.53 -9.75
CA HIS A 121 1.60 -4.73 -10.83
C HIS A 121 2.27 -3.43 -11.27
N ARG A 122 1.51 -2.34 -11.39
CA ARG A 122 2.04 -1.03 -11.77
C ARG A 122 2.97 -0.44 -10.72
N VAL A 123 2.67 -0.61 -9.43
CA VAL A 123 3.50 -0.10 -8.31
C VAL A 123 4.83 -0.83 -8.20
N ILE A 124 4.82 -2.17 -8.39
CA ILE A 124 6.01 -2.99 -8.17
C ILE A 124 6.91 -3.12 -9.40
N SER A 125 6.36 -2.95 -10.60
CA SER A 125 7.10 -3.14 -11.85
C SER A 125 8.23 -2.11 -11.99
N PRO A 126 9.49 -2.55 -12.18
CA PRO A 126 10.61 -1.62 -12.41
C PRO A 126 10.42 -0.75 -13.66
N LYS A 127 9.68 -1.25 -14.66
CA LYS A 127 9.40 -0.52 -15.91
C LYS A 127 8.65 0.80 -15.70
N ASN A 128 7.89 0.91 -14.62
CA ASN A 128 7.08 2.09 -14.33
C ASN A 128 7.85 3.15 -13.53
N HIS A 129 9.09 2.86 -13.14
CA HIS A 129 9.97 3.78 -12.42
C HIS A 129 9.32 4.50 -11.22
N VAL A 130 8.37 3.84 -10.54
CA VAL A 130 7.73 4.40 -9.35
C VAL A 130 8.76 4.53 -8.23
N PRO A 131 9.13 5.76 -7.81
CA PRO A 131 10.14 5.96 -6.79
C PRO A 131 9.65 5.50 -5.41
N LYS A 132 10.54 4.89 -4.64
CA LYS A 132 10.35 4.55 -3.23
C LYS A 132 11.41 5.27 -2.43
N VAL A 133 10.99 6.12 -1.50
CA VAL A 133 11.89 6.93 -0.68
C VAL A 133 12.00 6.32 0.71
N TYR A 134 13.22 6.09 1.13
CA TYR A 134 13.54 5.52 2.44
C TYR A 134 14.36 6.49 3.26
N LEU A 135 14.12 6.51 4.57
CA LEU A 135 15.03 7.04 5.57
C LEU A 135 15.81 5.86 6.16
N ALA A 136 17.12 5.91 6.05
CA ALA A 136 18.03 4.93 6.65
C ALA A 136 18.85 5.59 7.76
N GLN A 137 18.89 4.97 8.92
CA GLN A 137 19.89 5.22 9.93
C GLN A 137 21.02 4.21 9.75
N THR A 138 22.25 4.65 9.70
CA THR A 138 23.41 3.83 9.35
C THR A 138 24.44 3.77 10.47
N ASP A 139 25.18 2.68 10.50
CA ASP A 139 26.41 2.58 11.28
C ASP A 139 27.54 3.20 10.45
N GLY A 140 27.90 4.42 10.79
CA GLY A 140 28.81 5.27 10.03
C GLY A 140 28.09 6.32 9.16
N LEU A 141 28.87 7.21 8.56
CA LEU A 141 28.37 8.33 7.74
C LEU A 141 28.61 8.02 6.26
N PRO A 142 27.54 7.93 5.45
CA PRO A 142 27.71 7.89 3.99
C PRO A 142 28.40 9.17 3.50
N THR A 143 29.22 9.02 2.45
CA THR A 143 30.07 10.08 1.89
C THR A 143 29.56 10.59 0.55
N GLN A 144 30.16 11.68 0.06
CA GLN A 144 29.86 12.18 -1.29
C GLN A 144 30.23 11.16 -2.38
N ALA A 145 31.29 10.37 -2.18
CA ALA A 145 31.64 9.27 -3.10
C ALA A 145 30.53 8.20 -3.17
N ASP A 146 29.84 7.95 -2.06
CA ASP A 146 28.71 7.01 -2.05
C ASP A 146 27.51 7.57 -2.82
N VAL A 147 27.28 8.89 -2.76
CA VAL A 147 26.26 9.56 -3.59
C VAL A 147 26.51 9.31 -5.08
N GLU A 148 27.76 9.44 -5.52
CA GLU A 148 28.15 9.20 -6.91
C GLU A 148 28.01 7.72 -7.30
N ARG A 149 28.37 6.80 -6.41
CA ARG A 149 28.17 5.35 -6.61
C ARG A 149 26.68 4.99 -6.76
N PHE A 150 25.82 5.59 -5.94
CA PHE A 150 24.37 5.37 -6.04
C PHE A 150 23.83 5.90 -7.37
N ALA A 151 24.26 7.08 -7.82
CA ALA A 151 23.85 7.68 -9.09
C ALA A 151 24.26 6.85 -10.32
N GLN A 152 25.36 6.09 -10.23
CA GLN A 152 25.82 5.17 -11.29
C GLN A 152 25.17 3.79 -11.21
N GLY A 153 24.51 3.48 -10.09
CA GLY A 153 24.01 2.15 -9.79
C GLY A 153 25.06 1.28 -9.07
N VAL A 154 24.71 0.86 -7.87
CA VAL A 154 25.60 0.04 -7.01
C VAL A 154 25.62 -1.41 -7.50
N VAL A 155 26.81 -2.01 -7.60
CA VAL A 155 26.96 -3.46 -7.76
C VAL A 155 26.95 -4.09 -6.38
N LEU A 156 26.01 -5.01 -6.13
CA LEU A 156 25.88 -5.72 -4.86
C LEU A 156 26.94 -6.82 -4.75
N GLY A 157 27.17 -7.30 -3.51
CA GLY A 157 28.21 -8.31 -3.25
C GLY A 157 28.04 -9.65 -3.99
N ASP A 158 26.87 -9.95 -4.53
CA ASP A 158 26.59 -11.11 -5.39
C ASP A 158 26.74 -10.81 -6.89
N GLY A 159 27.26 -9.63 -7.26
CA GLY A 159 27.40 -9.19 -8.65
C GLY A 159 26.13 -8.57 -9.25
N THR A 160 25.03 -8.50 -8.52
CA THR A 160 23.78 -7.91 -9.03
C THR A 160 23.95 -6.41 -9.24
N GLN A 161 23.77 -5.94 -10.48
CA GLN A 161 23.75 -4.52 -10.81
C GLN A 161 22.40 -3.91 -10.38
N CYS A 162 22.43 -2.87 -9.55
CA CYS A 162 21.25 -2.05 -9.25
C CYS A 162 21.06 -0.95 -10.28
N MET A 163 19.81 -0.53 -10.46
CA MET A 163 19.51 0.69 -11.21
C MET A 163 20.11 1.90 -10.51
N PRO A 164 20.40 3.00 -11.25
CA PRO A 164 20.73 4.28 -10.66
C PRO A 164 19.72 4.68 -9.58
N ALA A 165 20.23 5.16 -8.45
CA ALA A 165 19.46 5.54 -7.29
C ALA A 165 19.97 6.87 -6.75
N LYS A 166 19.15 7.57 -5.95
CA LYS A 166 19.54 8.82 -5.32
C LYS A 166 19.84 8.57 -3.85
N LEU A 167 21.02 9.01 -3.41
CA LEU A 167 21.41 9.08 -2.00
C LEU A 167 21.52 10.55 -1.59
N GLU A 168 20.80 10.96 -0.57
CA GLU A 168 20.86 12.30 0.02
C GLU A 168 21.44 12.19 1.43
N LEU A 169 22.55 12.85 1.65
CA LEU A 169 23.17 12.95 2.97
C LEU A 169 22.35 13.92 3.83
N LEU A 170 22.00 13.51 5.05
CA LEU A 170 21.31 14.40 5.99
C LEU A 170 22.34 15.02 6.92
N PRO A 171 22.34 16.37 7.06
CA PRO A 171 23.34 17.06 7.89
C PRO A 171 23.30 16.58 9.33
N GLN A 172 24.50 16.41 9.93
CA GLN A 172 24.72 16.22 11.38
C GLN A 172 24.13 14.94 12.01
N CYS A 173 23.75 13.92 11.21
CA CYS A 173 23.30 12.64 11.75
C CYS A 173 23.75 11.47 10.89
N SER A 174 23.92 10.29 11.51
CA SER A 174 24.18 9.02 10.81
C SER A 174 22.91 8.53 10.09
N SER A 175 22.29 9.40 9.29
CA SER A 175 21.07 9.11 8.54
C SER A 175 21.18 9.64 7.12
N CYS A 176 20.55 8.94 6.20
CA CYS A 176 20.47 9.35 4.80
C CYS A 176 19.09 9.04 4.22
N ARG A 177 18.75 9.73 3.15
CA ARG A 177 17.55 9.41 2.37
C ARG A 177 17.96 8.70 1.10
N VAL A 178 17.32 7.57 0.83
CA VAL A 178 17.59 6.76 -0.37
C VAL A 178 16.32 6.69 -1.21
N THR A 179 16.44 7.08 -2.50
CA THR A 179 15.35 6.92 -3.47
C THR A 179 15.75 5.85 -4.49
N VAL A 180 14.91 4.82 -4.61
CA VAL A 180 15.11 3.70 -5.55
C VAL A 180 13.88 3.52 -6.44
N PHE A 181 14.08 2.98 -7.65
CA PHE A 181 13.04 2.79 -8.66
C PHE A 181 12.70 1.31 -8.90
N GLU A 182 13.38 0.42 -8.23
CA GLU A 182 13.17 -1.03 -8.25
C GLU A 182 13.12 -1.59 -6.82
N GLY A 183 12.90 -2.90 -6.67
CA GLY A 183 12.86 -3.56 -5.36
C GLY A 183 13.45 -4.97 -5.44
N LYS A 184 14.77 -5.12 -5.25
CA LYS A 184 15.44 -6.41 -5.09
C LYS A 184 15.51 -6.80 -3.62
N TYR A 185 15.80 -8.05 -3.34
CA TYR A 185 15.94 -8.59 -1.99
C TYR A 185 16.92 -7.77 -1.14
N HIS A 186 16.46 -7.20 -0.04
CA HIS A 186 17.20 -6.36 0.92
C HIS A 186 18.04 -5.25 0.23
N MET A 187 17.55 -4.72 -0.90
CA MET A 187 18.37 -3.91 -1.82
C MET A 187 19.00 -2.69 -1.15
N VAL A 188 18.22 -1.83 -0.50
CA VAL A 188 18.74 -0.60 0.13
C VAL A 188 19.78 -0.92 1.21
N LYS A 189 19.52 -1.95 2.02
CA LYS A 189 20.46 -2.42 3.05
C LYS A 189 21.78 -2.90 2.45
N ARG A 190 21.67 -3.69 1.39
CA ARG A 190 22.85 -4.24 0.68
C ARG A 190 23.63 -3.15 -0.05
N MET A 191 22.96 -2.16 -0.64
CA MET A 191 23.62 -1.01 -1.28
C MET A 191 24.44 -0.21 -0.27
N LEU A 192 23.86 0.16 0.88
CA LEU A 192 24.55 0.92 1.93
C LEU A 192 25.66 0.09 2.59
N ALA A 193 25.43 -1.20 2.85
CA ALA A 193 26.49 -2.09 3.36
C ALA A 193 27.67 -2.19 2.39
N GLY A 194 27.43 -2.22 1.06
CA GLY A 194 28.44 -2.17 0.03
C GLY A 194 29.26 -0.86 -0.01
N CYS A 195 28.73 0.20 0.61
CA CYS A 195 29.42 1.47 0.86
C CYS A 195 30.12 1.54 2.24
N GLY A 196 30.11 0.45 3.00
CA GLY A 196 30.72 0.42 4.34
C GLY A 196 29.87 1.09 5.43
N THR A 197 28.61 1.39 5.15
CA THR A 197 27.66 2.03 6.10
C THR A 197 26.42 1.15 6.30
N PRO A 198 26.52 0.03 7.04
CA PRO A 198 25.39 -0.87 7.28
C PRO A 198 24.18 -0.16 7.86
N VAL A 199 22.99 -0.60 7.46
CA VAL A 199 21.72 0.00 7.94
C VAL A 199 21.37 -0.54 9.33
N LEU A 200 21.15 0.35 10.27
CA LEU A 200 20.63 0.05 11.60
C LEU A 200 19.09 0.04 11.61
N THR A 201 18.47 1.06 11.00
CA THR A 201 17.01 1.13 10.83
C THR A 201 16.66 1.61 9.44
N LEU A 202 15.56 1.09 8.88
CA LEU A 202 15.06 1.46 7.57
C LEU A 202 13.56 1.73 7.62
N ARG A 203 13.16 2.90 7.12
CA ARG A 203 11.76 3.32 7.09
C ARG A 203 11.37 3.86 5.72
N ARG A 204 10.34 3.31 5.09
CA ARG A 204 9.82 3.85 3.83
C ARG A 204 8.91 5.04 4.10
N LEU A 205 9.26 6.20 3.54
CA LEU A 205 8.55 7.46 3.73
C LEU A 205 7.49 7.70 2.67
N SER A 206 7.78 7.31 1.42
CA SER A 206 6.84 7.54 0.30
C SER A 206 6.98 6.50 -0.80
N ILE A 207 5.92 6.40 -1.62
CA ILE A 207 5.87 5.70 -2.90
C ILE A 207 5.29 6.67 -3.93
N GLY A 208 6.04 7.02 -4.97
CA GLY A 208 5.68 8.12 -5.85
C GLY A 208 5.55 9.44 -5.09
N ALA A 209 4.49 10.18 -5.37
CA ALA A 209 4.14 11.40 -4.63
C ALA A 209 3.26 11.12 -3.39
N LEU A 210 2.91 9.86 -3.09
CA LEU A 210 2.16 9.51 -1.90
C LEU A 210 3.11 9.37 -0.70
N GLU A 211 3.00 10.26 0.26
CA GLU A 211 3.74 10.22 1.52
C GLU A 211 3.00 9.44 2.59
N LEU A 212 3.75 8.82 3.51
CA LEU A 212 3.19 8.22 4.71
C LEU A 212 2.49 9.30 5.54
N ASP A 213 1.26 9.02 5.93
CA ASP A 213 0.50 9.89 6.82
C ASP A 213 1.15 9.90 8.22
N LYS A 214 1.58 11.07 8.65
CA LYS A 214 2.28 11.25 9.92
C LYS A 214 1.41 11.06 11.15
N SER A 215 0.10 11.03 10.97
CA SER A 215 -0.85 10.77 12.06
C SER A 215 -0.96 9.28 12.40
N LEU A 216 -0.51 8.38 11.49
CA LEU A 216 -0.52 6.95 11.73
C LEU A 216 0.62 6.53 12.65
N GLY A 217 0.27 5.81 13.71
CA GLY A 217 1.22 5.06 14.53
C GLY A 217 1.63 3.73 13.88
N LEU A 218 2.66 3.10 14.43
CA LEU A 218 3.14 1.78 13.97
C LEU A 218 2.03 0.72 14.06
N GLY A 219 1.71 0.08 12.95
CA GLY A 219 0.65 -0.91 12.82
C GLY A 219 -0.72 -0.32 12.51
N GLU A 220 -0.87 0.99 12.57
CA GLU A 220 -2.11 1.66 12.18
C GLU A 220 -2.23 1.78 10.66
N PHE A 221 -3.46 1.89 10.21
CA PHE A 221 -3.79 2.01 8.79
C PHE A 221 -5.01 2.90 8.60
N ARG A 222 -5.17 3.42 7.40
CA ARG A 222 -6.39 4.11 6.94
C ARG A 222 -6.72 3.79 5.50
N ALA A 223 -7.98 3.96 5.15
CA ALA A 223 -8.39 3.92 3.76
C ALA A 223 -7.82 5.11 2.99
N LEU A 224 -7.54 4.89 1.72
CA LEU A 224 -7.19 5.92 0.74
C LEU A 224 -8.35 6.12 -0.23
N SER A 225 -8.57 7.37 -0.64
CA SER A 225 -9.39 7.64 -1.80
C SER A 225 -8.66 7.18 -3.08
N GLU A 226 -9.41 6.97 -4.18
CA GLU A 226 -8.80 6.66 -5.47
C GLU A 226 -7.84 7.76 -5.93
N GLU A 227 -8.12 9.02 -5.61
CA GLU A 227 -7.24 10.14 -5.94
C GLU A 227 -5.92 10.05 -5.17
N GLU A 228 -5.96 9.76 -3.86
CA GLU A 228 -4.75 9.54 -3.07
C GLU A 228 -3.95 8.34 -3.61
N ALA A 229 -4.62 7.22 -3.90
CA ALA A 229 -3.95 6.04 -4.46
C ALA A 229 -3.26 6.33 -5.80
N ARG A 230 -3.84 7.19 -6.65
CA ARG A 230 -3.24 7.61 -7.93
C ARG A 230 -1.96 8.44 -7.75
N ARG A 231 -1.76 9.11 -6.62
CA ARG A 231 -0.53 9.88 -6.34
C ARG A 231 0.73 9.02 -6.40
N VAL A 232 0.62 7.72 -6.20
CA VAL A 232 1.74 6.77 -6.35
C VAL A 232 2.38 6.85 -7.74
N PHE A 233 1.62 7.18 -8.77
CA PHE A 233 2.11 7.28 -10.15
C PHE A 233 2.52 8.68 -10.58
N LEU A 234 2.43 9.65 -9.67
CA LEU A 234 2.96 10.98 -9.89
C LEU A 234 4.41 11.03 -9.39
N VAL A 235 5.28 11.61 -10.19
CA VAL A 235 6.67 11.89 -9.82
C VAL A 235 6.73 13.31 -9.29
N LYS A 236 7.35 13.48 -8.11
CA LYS A 236 7.67 14.82 -7.58
C LYS A 236 8.86 15.41 -8.32
#